data_c5c449d5905c5507f4a088844e6330ec
#
_entry.id   c5c449d5905c5507f4a088844e6330ec
#
_cell.length_a   1.000
_cell.length_b   1.000
_cell.length_c   1.000
_cell.angle_alpha   90.00
_cell.angle_beta   90.00
_cell.angle_gamma   90.00
#
_symmetry.space_group_name_H-M   'P 1'
#
loop_
_entity.id
_entity.type
_entity.pdbx_description
1 polymer ?
#
loop_
_entity_poly.entity_id
_entity_poly.type
_entity_poly.pdbx_seq_one_letter_code
_entity_poly.pdbx_strand_id
1 'polypeptide(L)'
;MPFFDGRRGQVHFRRWPASCDESLAMSLVFLHGLGQHSGQYHRFADALTSSGIEVWAIDHTGHGLSEGEPGVAAPLSDLAADAATLADIAREALPGIPQAVMGHSLGAVTALSMLTHQDHHFVSAVLCGIPRNAVAQSGWADLADSGIPVLVVHGVDDRMAPIEPVRTWASALPNVEMREFEDAGHDLLHEKVHTSVTAVSRDFLLAHSR
;
A
#
# COMPACT_ATOMS: atom_id res chain seq x y z
N MET A 1 11.04 -19.53 2.03
CA MET A 1 10.56 -18.16 1.74
C MET A 1 9.70 -18.27 0.50
N PRO A 2 8.53 -17.65 0.45
CA PRO A 2 7.63 -17.77 -0.69
C PRO A 2 8.03 -16.83 -1.83
N PHE A 3 7.90 -17.33 -3.08
CA PHE A 3 8.11 -16.61 -4.32
C PHE A 3 7.00 -16.96 -5.30
N PHE A 4 6.79 -16.09 -6.28
CA PHE A 4 5.95 -16.34 -7.44
C PHE A 4 6.64 -15.87 -8.72
N ASP A 5 6.19 -16.36 -9.88
CA ASP A 5 6.69 -15.92 -11.20
C ASP A 5 6.11 -14.54 -11.52
N GLY A 6 6.93 -13.49 -11.43
CA GLY A 6 6.58 -12.14 -11.78
C GLY A 6 6.92 -11.80 -13.24
N ARG A 7 6.69 -10.53 -13.63
CA ARG A 7 6.92 -10.05 -15.01
C ARG A 7 8.37 -10.08 -15.43
N ARG A 8 9.32 -10.00 -14.47
CA ARG A 8 10.76 -9.90 -14.72
C ARG A 8 11.59 -10.88 -13.91
N GLY A 9 11.03 -12.01 -13.53
CA GLY A 9 11.69 -13.05 -12.75
C GLY A 9 10.94 -13.37 -11.46
N GLN A 10 11.62 -14.07 -10.54
CA GLN A 10 11.04 -14.47 -9.26
C GLN A 10 10.81 -13.29 -8.35
N VAL A 11 9.60 -13.13 -7.88
CA VAL A 11 9.19 -12.08 -6.95
C VAL A 11 8.96 -12.68 -5.58
N HIS A 12 9.70 -12.19 -4.59
CA HIS A 12 9.55 -12.57 -3.19
C HIS A 12 8.39 -11.83 -2.54
N PHE A 13 7.67 -12.51 -1.65
CA PHE A 13 6.73 -11.85 -0.75
C PHE A 13 6.87 -12.38 0.67
N ARG A 14 6.39 -11.60 1.63
CA ARG A 14 6.35 -11.96 3.04
C ARG A 14 4.90 -11.95 3.52
N ARG A 15 4.55 -12.95 4.30
CA ARG A 15 3.24 -13.08 4.92
C ARG A 15 3.39 -12.98 6.43
N TRP A 16 2.59 -12.16 7.08
CA TRP A 16 2.39 -12.11 8.52
C TRP A 16 0.94 -12.47 8.81
N PRO A 17 0.68 -13.72 9.25
CA PRO A 17 -0.66 -14.15 9.62
C PRO A 17 -1.22 -13.33 10.78
N ALA A 18 -2.52 -13.10 10.78
CA ALA A 18 -3.19 -12.46 11.91
C ALA A 18 -2.98 -13.31 13.19
N SER A 19 -2.62 -12.65 14.29
CA SER A 19 -2.21 -13.31 15.54
C SER A 19 -3.27 -13.27 16.64
N CYS A 20 -4.47 -12.77 16.33
CA CYS A 20 -5.57 -12.69 17.30
C CYS A 20 -6.43 -13.97 17.26
N ASP A 21 -6.97 -14.36 18.41
CA ASP A 21 -8.00 -15.41 18.54
C ASP A 21 -9.36 -14.95 17.99
N GLU A 22 -9.48 -13.68 17.62
CA GLU A 22 -10.64 -13.09 16.96
C GLU A 22 -10.65 -13.43 15.47
N SER A 23 -11.82 -13.39 14.87
CA SER A 23 -11.98 -13.66 13.44
C SER A 23 -11.12 -12.74 12.59
N LEU A 24 -10.41 -13.29 11.60
CA LEU A 24 -9.68 -12.53 10.60
C LEU A 24 -10.62 -11.52 9.93
N ALA A 25 -10.33 -10.24 10.08
CA ALA A 25 -11.20 -9.16 9.59
C ALA A 25 -10.87 -8.76 8.15
N MET A 26 -9.57 -8.82 7.77
CA MET A 26 -9.12 -8.31 6.50
C MET A 26 -7.76 -8.91 6.09
N SER A 27 -7.48 -9.00 4.80
CA SER A 27 -6.14 -9.16 4.26
C SER A 27 -5.65 -7.84 3.66
N LEU A 28 -4.38 -7.49 3.90
CA LEU A 28 -3.73 -6.29 3.38
C LEU A 28 -2.58 -6.66 2.45
N VAL A 29 -2.64 -6.20 1.20
CA VAL A 29 -1.48 -6.22 0.29
C VAL A 29 -0.67 -4.94 0.52
N PHE A 30 0.58 -5.09 0.94
CA PHE A 30 1.46 -3.98 1.25
C PHE A 30 2.60 -3.84 0.24
N LEU A 31 2.80 -2.62 -0.27
CA LEU A 31 3.73 -2.25 -1.33
C LEU A 31 4.73 -1.21 -0.80
N HIS A 32 6.01 -1.57 -0.73
CA HIS A 32 7.07 -0.70 -0.18
C HIS A 32 7.51 0.39 -1.15
N GLY A 33 8.27 1.38 -0.64
CA GLY A 33 8.88 2.47 -1.41
C GLY A 33 10.17 2.05 -2.15
N LEU A 34 10.64 2.91 -3.06
CA LEU A 34 11.89 2.71 -3.77
C LEU A 34 13.07 2.54 -2.80
N GLY A 35 13.92 1.55 -3.05
CA GLY A 35 15.07 1.25 -2.21
C GLY A 35 14.77 0.51 -0.91
N GLN A 36 13.49 0.19 -0.64
CA GLN A 36 13.03 -0.54 0.54
C GLN A 36 12.73 -2.01 0.20
N HIS A 37 12.27 -2.77 1.17
CA HIS A 37 11.79 -4.16 1.00
C HIS A 37 10.87 -4.57 2.15
N SER A 38 10.09 -5.62 1.97
CA SER A 38 9.10 -6.11 2.95
C SER A 38 9.66 -6.32 4.36
N GLY A 39 10.89 -6.78 4.49
CA GLY A 39 11.54 -7.05 5.79
C GLY A 39 11.76 -5.83 6.68
N GLN A 40 11.64 -4.60 6.16
CA GLN A 40 11.74 -3.37 6.96
C GLN A 40 10.44 -3.03 7.69
N TYR A 41 9.33 -3.67 7.34
CA TYR A 41 7.99 -3.32 7.82
C TYR A 41 7.42 -4.25 8.90
N HIS A 42 8.25 -5.09 9.55
CA HIS A 42 7.78 -6.04 10.54
C HIS A 42 7.01 -5.38 11.71
N ARG A 43 7.46 -4.22 12.23
CA ARG A 43 6.76 -3.51 13.32
C ARG A 43 5.37 -3.03 12.90
N PHE A 44 5.25 -2.54 11.67
CA PHE A 44 3.98 -2.16 11.07
C PHE A 44 3.06 -3.38 10.92
N ALA A 45 3.58 -4.46 10.34
CA ALA A 45 2.84 -5.70 10.15
C ALA A 45 2.38 -6.31 11.49
N ASP A 46 3.26 -6.38 12.51
CA ASP A 46 2.93 -6.91 13.84
C ASP A 46 1.78 -6.14 14.51
N ALA A 47 1.76 -4.80 14.34
CA ALA A 47 0.68 -3.99 14.89
C ALA A 47 -0.67 -4.23 14.18
N LEU A 48 -0.66 -4.49 12.87
CA LEU A 48 -1.86 -4.82 12.11
C LEU A 48 -2.36 -6.24 12.40
N THR A 49 -1.46 -7.21 12.44
CA THR A 49 -1.82 -8.61 12.69
C THR A 49 -2.41 -8.82 14.07
N SER A 50 -1.98 -8.04 15.06
CA SER A 50 -2.57 -8.00 16.40
C SER A 50 -4.01 -7.50 16.43
N SER A 51 -4.49 -6.90 15.34
CA SER A 51 -5.84 -6.35 15.18
C SER A 51 -6.70 -7.12 14.17
N GLY A 52 -6.30 -8.34 13.79
CA GLY A 52 -7.03 -9.17 12.84
C GLY A 52 -6.82 -8.81 11.37
N ILE A 53 -5.78 -8.05 11.03
CA ILE A 53 -5.43 -7.76 9.63
C ILE A 53 -4.21 -8.59 9.25
N GLU A 54 -4.38 -9.55 8.35
CA GLU A 54 -3.27 -10.32 7.81
C GLU A 54 -2.52 -9.54 6.74
N VAL A 55 -1.17 -9.49 6.81
CA VAL A 55 -0.35 -8.67 5.92
C VAL A 55 0.43 -9.52 4.93
N TRP A 56 0.33 -9.17 3.65
CA TRP A 56 1.04 -9.76 2.52
C TRP A 56 1.86 -8.67 1.84
N ALA A 57 3.17 -8.65 2.04
CA ALA A 57 4.04 -7.60 1.51
C ALA A 57 4.95 -8.13 0.42
N ILE A 58 4.95 -7.46 -0.73
CA ILE A 58 5.84 -7.76 -1.85
C ILE A 58 7.26 -7.23 -1.58
N ASP A 59 8.26 -7.88 -2.13
CA ASP A 59 9.51 -7.23 -2.50
C ASP A 59 9.42 -6.91 -4.00
N HIS A 60 9.33 -5.63 -4.36
CA HIS A 60 9.26 -5.23 -5.76
C HIS A 60 10.46 -5.74 -6.57
N THR A 61 10.27 -6.04 -7.85
CA THR A 61 11.37 -6.40 -8.76
C THR A 61 12.56 -5.48 -8.59
N GLY A 62 13.78 -6.05 -8.44
CA GLY A 62 15.01 -5.32 -8.15
C GLY A 62 15.21 -4.92 -6.68
N HIS A 63 14.34 -5.35 -5.77
CA HIS A 63 14.40 -5.02 -4.34
C HIS A 63 14.31 -6.28 -3.47
N GLY A 64 14.85 -6.17 -2.26
CA GLY A 64 14.79 -7.24 -1.26
C GLY A 64 15.37 -8.56 -1.76
N LEU A 65 14.53 -9.60 -1.80
CA LEU A 65 14.89 -10.93 -2.28
C LEU A 65 14.35 -11.24 -3.68
N SER A 66 13.66 -10.29 -4.32
CA SER A 66 13.17 -10.43 -5.68
C SER A 66 14.30 -10.29 -6.70
N GLU A 67 14.17 -11.00 -7.82
CA GLU A 67 15.06 -10.84 -8.97
C GLU A 67 14.93 -9.46 -9.62
N GLY A 68 15.87 -9.12 -10.48
CA GLY A 68 15.94 -7.84 -11.19
C GLY A 68 17.25 -7.10 -10.93
N GLU A 69 17.38 -5.93 -11.52
CA GLU A 69 18.55 -5.07 -11.32
C GLU A 69 18.45 -4.39 -9.94
N PRO A 70 19.45 -4.59 -9.05
CA PRO A 70 19.36 -4.11 -7.67
C PRO A 70 19.15 -2.60 -7.56
N GLY A 71 18.08 -2.20 -6.84
CA GLY A 71 17.74 -0.79 -6.58
C GLY A 71 17.10 -0.06 -7.76
N VAL A 72 16.84 -0.75 -8.87
CA VAL A 72 16.17 -0.19 -10.05
C VAL A 72 14.71 -0.61 -10.07
N ALA A 73 13.81 0.36 -10.07
CA ALA A 73 12.39 0.06 -10.19
C ALA A 73 12.05 -0.42 -11.61
N ALA A 74 11.30 -1.50 -11.71
CA ALA A 74 10.68 -1.92 -12.96
C ALA A 74 9.63 -0.89 -13.45
N PRO A 75 9.18 -0.93 -14.70
CA PRO A 75 8.07 -0.13 -15.17
C PRO A 75 6.83 -0.28 -14.28
N LEU A 76 6.09 0.80 -14.08
CA LEU A 76 4.93 0.83 -13.20
C LEU A 76 3.89 -0.25 -13.56
N SER A 77 3.69 -0.51 -14.85
CA SER A 77 2.81 -1.58 -15.33
C SER A 77 3.23 -2.98 -14.86
N ASP A 78 4.54 -3.24 -14.79
CA ASP A 78 5.06 -4.52 -14.33
C ASP A 78 4.94 -4.63 -12.82
N LEU A 79 5.24 -3.54 -12.07
CA LEU A 79 5.06 -3.48 -10.62
C LEU A 79 3.59 -3.69 -10.22
N ALA A 80 2.66 -3.06 -10.93
CA ALA A 80 1.23 -3.22 -10.69
C ALA A 80 0.74 -4.64 -11.01
N ALA A 81 1.23 -5.25 -12.08
CA ALA A 81 0.89 -6.61 -12.45
C ALA A 81 1.43 -7.64 -11.43
N ASP A 82 2.66 -7.45 -10.93
CA ASP A 82 3.23 -8.31 -9.89
C ASP A 82 2.46 -8.16 -8.57
N ALA A 83 2.10 -6.93 -8.21
CA ALA A 83 1.29 -6.66 -7.02
C ALA A 83 -0.14 -7.24 -7.13
N ALA A 84 -0.75 -7.22 -8.33
CA ALA A 84 -2.03 -7.88 -8.58
C ALA A 84 -1.92 -9.41 -8.44
N THR A 85 -0.83 -10.01 -8.93
CA THR A 85 -0.56 -11.43 -8.73
C THR A 85 -0.47 -11.79 -7.23
N LEU A 86 0.20 -10.97 -6.43
CA LEU A 86 0.23 -11.17 -4.97
C LEU A 86 -1.16 -11.02 -4.35
N ALA A 87 -1.95 -10.06 -4.80
CA ALA A 87 -3.33 -9.87 -4.33
C ALA A 87 -4.19 -11.11 -4.63
N ASP A 88 -4.05 -11.71 -5.81
CA ASP A 88 -4.73 -12.94 -6.16
C ASP A 88 -4.30 -14.13 -5.29
N ILE A 89 -3.00 -14.30 -5.06
CA ILE A 89 -2.46 -15.33 -4.16
C ILE A 89 -3.03 -15.17 -2.75
N ALA A 90 -3.08 -13.95 -2.22
CA ALA A 90 -3.62 -13.69 -0.89
C ALA A 90 -5.14 -13.98 -0.83
N ARG A 91 -5.89 -13.61 -1.87
CA ARG A 91 -7.34 -13.86 -1.98
C ARG A 91 -7.66 -15.35 -2.08
N GLU A 92 -6.87 -16.10 -2.83
CA GLU A 92 -7.01 -17.56 -2.92
C GLU A 92 -6.69 -18.26 -1.60
N ALA A 93 -5.71 -17.75 -0.85
CA ALA A 93 -5.35 -18.27 0.47
C ALA A 93 -6.38 -17.96 1.56
N LEU A 94 -7.17 -16.88 1.38
CA LEU A 94 -8.13 -16.35 2.35
C LEU A 94 -9.51 -16.09 1.70
N PRO A 95 -10.20 -17.14 1.23
CA PRO A 95 -11.46 -16.98 0.51
C PRO A 95 -12.54 -16.34 1.39
N GLY A 96 -13.21 -15.32 0.83
CA GLY A 96 -14.28 -14.59 1.52
C GLY A 96 -13.82 -13.52 2.51
N ILE A 97 -12.51 -13.36 2.71
CA ILE A 97 -11.97 -12.29 3.53
C ILE A 97 -11.81 -11.01 2.68
N PRO A 98 -12.33 -9.86 3.13
CA PRO A 98 -12.14 -8.57 2.47
C PRO A 98 -10.67 -8.25 2.30
N GLN A 99 -10.31 -7.65 1.15
CA GLN A 99 -8.93 -7.33 0.83
C GLN A 99 -8.74 -5.83 0.62
N ALA A 100 -7.69 -5.27 1.22
CA ALA A 100 -7.25 -3.89 1.01
C ALA A 100 -5.84 -3.83 0.43
N VAL A 101 -5.47 -2.66 -0.09
CA VAL A 101 -4.10 -2.37 -0.53
C VAL A 101 -3.54 -1.16 0.20
N MET A 102 -2.27 -1.22 0.60
CA MET A 102 -1.54 -0.06 1.11
C MET A 102 -0.19 0.04 0.42
N GLY A 103 0.17 1.24 0.01
CA GLY A 103 1.47 1.52 -0.58
C GLY A 103 2.16 2.71 0.06
N HIS A 104 3.51 2.65 0.14
CA HIS A 104 4.35 3.76 0.53
C HIS A 104 5.15 4.26 -0.68
N SER A 105 5.16 5.57 -0.95
CA SER A 105 5.98 6.19 -2.00
C SER A 105 5.78 5.51 -3.38
N LEU A 106 6.78 4.82 -3.93
CA LEU A 106 6.63 4.00 -5.14
C LEU A 106 5.48 3.01 -5.02
N GLY A 107 5.33 2.36 -3.86
CA GLY A 107 4.22 1.46 -3.58
C GLY A 107 2.86 2.16 -3.59
N ALA A 108 2.78 3.44 -3.18
CA ALA A 108 1.55 4.22 -3.26
C ALA A 108 1.15 4.50 -4.73
N VAL A 109 2.14 4.77 -5.60
CA VAL A 109 1.90 4.92 -7.05
C VAL A 109 1.45 3.59 -7.65
N THR A 110 2.08 2.49 -7.24
CA THR A 110 1.72 1.14 -7.69
C THR A 110 0.29 0.78 -7.25
N ALA A 111 -0.05 1.02 -5.98
CA ALA A 111 -1.41 0.82 -5.48
C ALA A 111 -2.43 1.65 -6.26
N LEU A 112 -2.15 2.94 -6.48
CA LEU A 112 -3.03 3.82 -7.25
C LEU A 112 -3.23 3.31 -8.68
N SER A 113 -2.17 2.80 -9.33
CA SER A 113 -2.27 2.16 -10.65
C SER A 113 -3.17 0.92 -10.63
N MET A 114 -3.14 0.12 -9.56
CA MET A 114 -4.04 -1.05 -9.43
C MET A 114 -5.50 -0.62 -9.27
N LEU A 115 -5.76 0.45 -8.51
CA LEU A 115 -7.11 0.93 -8.20
C LEU A 115 -7.83 1.56 -9.40
N THR A 116 -7.10 2.02 -10.40
CA THR A 116 -7.65 2.58 -11.63
C THR A 116 -8.00 1.53 -12.68
N HIS A 117 -7.72 0.25 -12.43
CA HIS A 117 -8.17 -0.84 -13.27
C HIS A 117 -9.53 -1.36 -12.76
N GLN A 118 -10.51 -1.53 -13.64
CA GLN A 118 -11.90 -1.87 -13.27
C GLN A 118 -12.06 -3.24 -12.61
N ASP A 119 -11.08 -4.14 -12.74
CA ASP A 119 -11.16 -5.53 -12.26
C ASP A 119 -10.55 -5.75 -10.87
N HIS A 120 -10.22 -4.67 -10.13
CA HIS A 120 -9.71 -4.84 -8.78
C HIS A 120 -10.81 -5.27 -7.79
N HIS A 121 -10.42 -6.01 -6.74
CA HIS A 121 -11.33 -6.52 -5.71
C HIS A 121 -11.09 -5.89 -4.32
N PHE A 122 -10.35 -4.79 -4.26
CA PHE A 122 -10.08 -4.11 -3.00
C PHE A 122 -11.31 -3.35 -2.48
N VAL A 123 -11.55 -3.46 -1.18
CA VAL A 123 -12.65 -2.77 -0.49
C VAL A 123 -12.22 -1.42 0.07
N SER A 124 -10.93 -1.19 0.26
CA SER A 124 -10.35 0.09 0.71
C SER A 124 -8.86 0.17 0.36
N ALA A 125 -8.28 1.38 0.42
CA ALA A 125 -6.87 1.59 0.18
C ALA A 125 -6.25 2.64 1.10
N VAL A 126 -4.92 2.51 1.36
CA VAL A 126 -4.13 3.51 2.07
C VAL A 126 -2.93 3.91 1.21
N LEU A 127 -2.77 5.22 0.95
CA LEU A 127 -1.67 5.78 0.18
C LEU A 127 -0.78 6.63 1.11
N CYS A 128 0.43 6.15 1.39
CA CYS A 128 1.37 6.78 2.30
C CYS A 128 2.49 7.48 1.53
N GLY A 129 2.72 8.79 1.78
CA GLY A 129 3.81 9.54 1.15
C GLY A 129 3.75 9.54 -0.38
N ILE A 130 2.56 9.72 -0.96
CA ILE A 130 2.37 9.65 -2.42
C ILE A 130 3.14 10.75 -3.14
N PRO A 131 3.98 10.44 -4.17
CA PRO A 131 4.75 11.41 -4.91
C PRO A 131 3.89 12.38 -5.72
N ARG A 132 4.30 13.66 -5.78
CA ARG A 132 3.58 14.71 -6.53
C ARG A 132 3.36 14.42 -8.01
N ASN A 133 4.32 13.73 -8.64
CA ASN A 133 4.22 13.37 -10.06
C ASN A 133 3.14 12.30 -10.30
N ALA A 134 2.81 11.48 -9.30
CA ALA A 134 1.70 10.55 -9.38
C ALA A 134 0.36 11.31 -9.40
N VAL A 135 0.17 12.27 -8.49
CA VAL A 135 -1.07 13.05 -8.41
C VAL A 135 -1.24 14.07 -9.54
N ALA A 136 -0.16 14.43 -10.23
CA ALA A 136 -0.19 15.33 -11.39
C ALA A 136 -0.60 14.65 -12.70
N GLN A 137 -0.66 13.32 -12.74
CA GLN A 137 -1.06 12.59 -13.95
C GLN A 137 -2.58 12.71 -14.15
N SER A 138 -2.99 12.99 -15.40
CA SER A 138 -4.39 12.89 -15.80
C SER A 138 -4.79 11.42 -15.88
N GLY A 139 -5.85 11.00 -15.19
CA GLY A 139 -6.34 9.62 -15.22
C GLY A 139 -6.86 9.11 -13.87
N TRP A 140 -6.68 9.90 -12.81
CA TRP A 140 -7.20 9.53 -11.49
C TRP A 140 -8.70 9.83 -11.31
N ALA A 141 -9.38 10.32 -12.34
CA ALA A 141 -10.85 10.39 -12.36
C ALA A 141 -11.47 8.99 -12.11
N ASP A 142 -10.82 7.95 -12.64
CA ASP A 142 -11.24 6.56 -12.44
C ASP A 142 -11.20 6.13 -10.97
N LEU A 143 -10.38 6.77 -10.13
CA LEU A 143 -10.37 6.51 -8.69
C LEU A 143 -11.66 6.99 -8.00
N ALA A 144 -12.22 8.12 -8.43
CA ALA A 144 -13.52 8.59 -7.93
C ALA A 144 -14.63 7.62 -8.35
N ASP A 145 -14.55 7.11 -9.59
CA ASP A 145 -15.53 6.16 -10.14
C ASP A 145 -15.43 4.77 -9.52
N SER A 146 -14.28 4.40 -8.96
CA SER A 146 -14.11 3.13 -8.23
C SER A 146 -15.01 3.04 -6.99
N GLY A 147 -15.36 4.18 -6.39
CA GLY A 147 -16.19 4.28 -5.21
C GLY A 147 -15.59 3.71 -3.93
N ILE A 148 -14.38 3.13 -3.96
CA ILE A 148 -13.75 2.60 -2.77
C ILE A 148 -13.22 3.73 -1.87
N PRO A 149 -13.32 3.59 -0.54
CA PRO A 149 -12.69 4.52 0.39
C PRO A 149 -11.17 4.48 0.29
N VAL A 150 -10.55 5.66 0.21
CA VAL A 150 -9.10 5.81 0.17
C VAL A 150 -8.64 6.74 1.27
N LEU A 151 -7.68 6.31 2.07
CA LEU A 151 -6.97 7.15 3.03
C LEU A 151 -5.61 7.56 2.45
N VAL A 152 -5.35 8.86 2.46
CA VAL A 152 -4.00 9.40 2.20
C VAL A 152 -3.38 9.79 3.53
N VAL A 153 -2.20 9.25 3.85
CA VAL A 153 -1.38 9.68 4.99
C VAL A 153 -0.10 10.34 4.49
N HIS A 154 0.17 11.56 4.97
CA HIS A 154 1.27 12.38 4.43
C HIS A 154 1.95 13.22 5.51
N GLY A 155 3.27 13.35 5.42
CA GLY A 155 4.05 14.22 6.29
C GLY A 155 4.01 15.67 5.81
N VAL A 156 3.80 16.61 6.72
CA VAL A 156 3.78 18.05 6.38
C VAL A 156 5.16 18.52 5.90
N ASP A 157 6.23 17.97 6.48
CA ASP A 157 7.62 18.31 6.16
C ASP A 157 8.24 17.40 5.08
N ASP A 158 7.42 16.70 4.30
CA ASP A 158 7.90 15.82 3.23
C ASP A 158 8.55 16.64 2.09
N ARG A 159 9.89 16.57 2.04
CA ARG A 159 10.70 17.28 1.02
C ARG A 159 10.84 16.48 -0.28
N MET A 160 10.60 15.18 -0.26
CA MET A 160 10.65 14.31 -1.45
C MET A 160 9.34 14.38 -2.22
N ALA A 161 8.22 14.42 -1.50
CA ALA A 161 6.87 14.53 -2.03
C ALA A 161 6.14 15.71 -1.35
N PRO A 162 6.34 16.97 -1.79
CA PRO A 162 5.69 18.13 -1.17
C PRO A 162 4.17 17.97 -1.08
N ILE A 163 3.60 18.30 0.08
CA ILE A 163 2.22 17.98 0.45
C ILE A 163 1.16 18.76 -0.36
N GLU A 164 1.44 20.01 -0.82
CA GLU A 164 0.44 20.87 -1.44
C GLU A 164 -0.25 20.27 -2.69
N PRO A 165 0.49 19.65 -3.65
CA PRO A 165 -0.17 18.98 -4.77
C PRO A 165 -1.06 17.82 -4.32
N VAL A 166 -0.67 17.12 -3.24
CA VAL A 166 -1.44 15.99 -2.69
C VAL A 166 -2.73 16.48 -2.02
N ARG A 167 -2.67 17.58 -1.26
CA ARG A 167 -3.86 18.26 -0.68
C ARG A 167 -4.87 18.63 -1.77
N THR A 168 -4.39 19.30 -2.82
CA THR A 168 -5.23 19.74 -3.94
C THR A 168 -5.90 18.54 -4.61
N TRP A 169 -5.14 17.50 -4.90
CA TRP A 169 -5.63 16.28 -5.52
C TRP A 169 -6.65 15.55 -4.63
N ALA A 170 -6.31 15.33 -3.36
CA ALA A 170 -7.19 14.61 -2.41
C ALA A 170 -8.52 15.33 -2.21
N SER A 171 -8.49 16.68 -2.10
CA SER A 171 -9.72 17.48 -1.91
C SER A 171 -10.67 17.46 -3.11
N ALA A 172 -10.20 17.08 -4.28
CA ALA A 172 -11.01 16.97 -5.49
C ALA A 172 -11.75 15.63 -5.62
N LEU A 173 -11.44 14.65 -4.78
CA LEU A 173 -11.96 13.29 -4.86
C LEU A 173 -12.89 12.99 -3.67
N PRO A 174 -14.16 12.66 -3.90
CA PRO A 174 -15.16 12.52 -2.82
C PRO A 174 -14.94 11.29 -1.94
N ASN A 175 -14.23 10.28 -2.44
CA ASN A 175 -13.91 9.03 -1.75
C ASN A 175 -12.51 9.02 -1.10
N VAL A 176 -11.81 10.16 -1.09
CA VAL A 176 -10.47 10.29 -0.51
C VAL A 176 -10.51 11.08 0.78
N GLU A 177 -10.07 10.46 1.87
CA GLU A 177 -9.79 11.10 3.16
C GLU A 177 -8.30 11.36 3.30
N MET A 178 -7.88 12.53 3.80
CA MET A 178 -6.47 12.85 4.02
C MET A 178 -6.18 13.06 5.51
N ARG A 179 -5.08 12.48 5.98
CA ARG A 179 -4.50 12.68 7.31
C ARG A 179 -3.07 13.17 7.17
N GLU A 180 -2.81 14.32 7.74
CA GLU A 180 -1.53 14.98 7.75
C GLU A 180 -0.82 14.76 9.08
N PHE A 181 0.49 14.62 9.04
CA PHE A 181 1.32 14.41 10.21
C PHE A 181 2.36 15.53 10.31
N GLU A 182 2.21 16.38 11.33
CA GLU A 182 3.17 17.41 11.67
C GLU A 182 4.50 16.79 12.09
N ASP A 183 5.59 17.50 11.90
CA ASP A 183 6.95 17.05 12.22
C ASP A 183 7.32 15.69 11.57
N ALA A 184 6.72 15.37 10.45
CA ALA A 184 6.93 14.12 9.69
C ALA A 184 7.35 14.39 8.25
N GLY A 185 8.33 13.63 7.77
CA GLY A 185 8.84 13.67 6.41
C GLY A 185 8.21 12.60 5.52
N HIS A 186 9.04 12.01 4.66
CA HIS A 186 8.60 11.07 3.63
C HIS A 186 8.37 9.65 4.16
N ASP A 187 9.21 9.20 5.10
CA ASP A 187 9.25 7.81 5.55
C ASP A 187 8.42 7.58 6.82
N LEU A 188 7.15 8.01 6.78
CA LEU A 188 6.25 8.05 7.93
C LEU A 188 6.20 6.75 8.75
N LEU A 189 6.31 5.59 8.09
CA LEU A 189 6.25 4.28 8.74
C LEU A 189 7.54 3.90 9.50
N HIS A 190 8.62 4.69 9.35
CA HIS A 190 9.90 4.52 10.07
C HIS A 190 10.28 5.73 10.92
N GLU A 191 9.57 6.85 10.78
CA GLU A 191 9.80 8.08 11.56
C GLU A 191 9.12 8.02 12.95
N LYS A 192 9.27 9.09 13.74
CA LYS A 192 8.71 9.20 15.11
C LYS A 192 7.19 9.00 15.13
N VAL A 193 6.52 9.38 14.07
CA VAL A 193 5.05 9.30 13.91
C VAL A 193 4.55 7.89 13.54
N HIS A 194 5.45 6.92 13.30
CA HIS A 194 5.10 5.59 12.78
C HIS A 194 3.95 4.90 13.52
N THR A 195 3.90 5.01 14.85
CA THR A 195 2.83 4.41 15.67
C THR A 195 1.47 5.07 15.38
N SER A 196 1.43 6.39 15.27
CA SER A 196 0.20 7.13 14.96
C SER A 196 -0.26 6.87 13.53
N VAL A 197 0.66 6.84 12.57
CA VAL A 197 0.36 6.49 11.17
C VAL A 197 -0.21 5.07 11.07
N THR A 198 0.42 4.12 11.77
CA THR A 198 -0.05 2.74 11.80
C THR A 198 -1.46 2.63 12.41
N ALA A 199 -1.71 3.34 13.53
CA ALA A 199 -3.01 3.34 14.20
C ALA A 199 -4.12 3.91 13.29
N VAL A 200 -3.88 5.06 12.68
CA VAL A 200 -4.84 5.69 11.75
C VAL A 200 -5.12 4.80 10.55
N SER A 201 -4.09 4.19 9.96
CA SER A 201 -4.23 3.26 8.84
C SER A 201 -5.03 2.02 9.24
N ARG A 202 -4.71 1.41 10.39
CA ARG A 202 -5.44 0.25 10.93
C ARG A 202 -6.92 0.57 11.15
N ASP A 203 -7.21 1.67 11.83
CA ASP A 203 -8.58 2.04 12.19
C ASP A 203 -9.43 2.32 10.93
N PHE A 204 -8.84 2.97 9.93
CA PHE A 204 -9.45 3.18 8.63
C PHE A 204 -9.74 1.85 7.92
N LEU A 205 -8.77 0.96 7.84
CA LEU A 205 -8.92 -0.35 7.20
C LEU A 205 -10.03 -1.18 7.86
N LEU A 206 -10.06 -1.24 9.19
CA LEU A 206 -11.08 -1.98 9.94
C LEU A 206 -12.49 -1.38 9.79
N ALA A 207 -12.60 -0.05 9.70
CA ALA A 207 -13.88 0.62 9.44
C ALA A 207 -14.48 0.27 8.06
N HIS A 208 -13.64 -0.15 7.11
CA HIS A 208 -14.01 -0.47 5.73
C HIS A 208 -13.75 -1.94 5.37
N SER A 209 -13.84 -2.84 6.36
CA SER A 209 -13.64 -4.30 6.19
C SER A 209 -14.93 -5.06 5.82
N ARG A 210 -15.96 -4.37 5.34
CA ARG A 210 -17.26 -4.99 5.02
C ARG A 210 -17.70 -4.66 3.61
#